data_489e8504fd58b45640d6ac8f7735cc91
#
_entry.id   489e8504fd58b45640d6ac8f7735cc91
#
_cell.length_a   1.000
_cell.length_b   1.000
_cell.length_c   1.000
_cell.angle_alpha   90.00
_cell.angle_beta   90.00
_cell.angle_gamma   90.00
#
_symmetry.space_group_name_H-M   'P 1'
#
loop_
_entity.id
_entity.type
_entity.pdbx_description
1 polymer ?
#
loop_
_entity_poly.entity_id
_entity_poly.type
_entity_poly.pdbx_seq_one_letter_code
_entity_poly.pdbx_strand_id
1 'polypeptide(L)'
;MSTLEAQLTLVTEPAPRTRARAALHDPESAALWHHQLDIETGPTGSIAVLHMAGDIDMLTLPLVRAALITALDTRPADLVVDLSEVRFCGVRGFVLLAAMARTTASCGIGYAVAGVGPHLDRAATQAWSGQRLHRHPHTAAAVTATRRGQARARV
;
A
#
# COMPACT_ATOMS: atom_id res chain seq x y z
N MET A 1 -9.28 -24.19 -33.86
CA MET A 1 -8.59 -23.04 -33.26
C MET A 1 -9.38 -22.60 -32.07
N SER A 2 -8.86 -22.95 -30.96
CA SER A 2 -9.63 -23.21 -29.76
C SER A 2 -9.86 -21.96 -28.93
N THR A 3 -11.02 -21.91 -28.32
CA THR A 3 -11.54 -20.96 -27.34
C THR A 3 -10.58 -20.67 -26.15
N LEU A 4 -9.50 -21.43 -26.03
CA LEU A 4 -8.48 -21.30 -24.97
C LEU A 4 -7.50 -20.14 -25.20
N GLU A 5 -7.22 -19.77 -26.44
CA GLU A 5 -6.33 -18.63 -26.74
C GLU A 5 -7.02 -17.27 -26.54
N ALA A 6 -8.33 -17.20 -26.71
CA ALA A 6 -9.10 -15.99 -26.45
C ALA A 6 -9.24 -15.66 -24.95
N GLN A 7 -9.12 -16.67 -24.09
CA GLN A 7 -9.19 -16.46 -22.63
C GLN A 7 -7.86 -16.03 -22.01
N LEU A 8 -6.73 -16.32 -22.66
CA LEU A 8 -5.42 -15.87 -22.17
C LEU A 8 -5.15 -14.39 -22.41
N THR A 9 -5.81 -13.80 -23.41
CA THR A 9 -5.61 -12.38 -23.77
C THR A 9 -6.39 -11.42 -22.85
N LEU A 10 -7.38 -11.91 -22.11
CA LEU A 10 -8.20 -11.11 -21.19
C LEU A 10 -7.56 -10.88 -19.81
N VAL A 11 -6.41 -11.49 -19.53
CA VAL A 11 -5.76 -11.40 -18.21
C VAL A 11 -4.67 -10.31 -18.16
N THR A 12 -4.42 -9.58 -19.25
CA THR A 12 -3.22 -8.72 -19.35
C THR A 12 -3.53 -7.22 -19.43
N GLU A 13 -4.77 -6.79 -19.30
CA GLU A 13 -5.01 -5.35 -19.10
C GLU A 13 -4.80 -5.00 -17.63
N PRO A 14 -3.83 -4.10 -17.33
CA PRO A 14 -3.72 -3.57 -15.97
C PRO A 14 -5.00 -2.81 -15.66
N ALA A 15 -5.67 -3.20 -14.60
CA ALA A 15 -6.84 -2.50 -14.13
C ALA A 15 -6.54 -1.00 -13.92
N PRO A 16 -7.52 -0.11 -14.13
CA PRO A 16 -7.31 1.32 -14.03
C PRO A 16 -6.75 1.68 -12.66
N ARG A 17 -5.60 2.36 -12.67
CA ARG A 17 -4.99 2.88 -11.45
C ARG A 17 -5.73 4.14 -11.03
N THR A 18 -6.32 4.14 -9.87
CA THR A 18 -6.91 5.35 -9.28
C THR A 18 -5.82 6.12 -8.57
N ARG A 19 -5.59 7.34 -9.01
CA ARG A 19 -4.61 8.23 -8.43
C ARG A 19 -5.31 9.25 -7.52
N ALA A 20 -4.96 9.26 -6.24
CA ALA A 20 -5.34 10.31 -5.30
C ALA A 20 -4.13 11.19 -5.01
N ARG A 21 -4.30 12.49 -5.24
CA ARG A 21 -3.27 13.49 -4.95
C ARG A 21 -3.78 14.43 -3.85
N ALA A 22 -2.97 14.66 -2.81
CA ALA A 22 -3.26 15.71 -1.84
C ALA A 22 -3.10 17.07 -2.53
N ALA A 23 -4.21 17.65 -2.95
CA ALA A 23 -4.25 19.06 -3.27
C ALA A 23 -4.49 19.82 -1.96
N LEU A 24 -3.45 20.51 -1.48
CA LEU A 24 -3.66 21.59 -0.52
C LEU A 24 -4.47 22.67 -1.24
N HIS A 25 -5.54 23.11 -0.62
CA HIS A 25 -6.59 23.96 -1.23
C HIS A 25 -6.13 25.37 -1.64
N ASP A 26 -4.85 25.68 -1.42
CA ASP A 26 -4.27 26.98 -1.73
C ASP A 26 -2.98 26.83 -2.55
N PRO A 27 -2.98 27.22 -3.83
CA PRO A 27 -1.81 27.11 -4.70
C PRO A 27 -0.62 27.97 -4.26
N GLU A 28 -0.82 29.02 -3.48
CA GLU A 28 0.28 29.82 -2.93
C GLU A 28 0.95 29.15 -1.73
N SER A 29 0.18 28.43 -0.92
CA SER A 29 0.73 27.63 0.18
C SER A 29 1.48 26.39 -0.31
N ALA A 30 1.06 25.80 -1.43
CA ALA A 30 1.72 24.63 -2.02
C ALA A 30 3.16 24.90 -2.51
N ALA A 31 3.48 26.15 -2.85
CA ALA A 31 4.81 26.56 -3.30
C ALA A 31 5.82 26.68 -2.14
N LEU A 32 5.36 26.87 -0.91
CA LEU A 32 6.19 27.06 0.28
C LEU A 32 6.50 25.77 1.04
N TRP A 33 5.70 24.71 0.82
CA TRP A 33 5.81 23.45 1.55
C TRP A 33 5.91 22.29 0.56
N HIS A 34 7.08 21.72 0.41
CA HIS A 34 7.33 20.56 -0.48
C HIS A 34 6.71 19.25 0.04
N HIS A 35 5.56 19.34 0.71
CA HIS A 35 4.82 18.18 1.22
C HIS A 35 3.90 17.64 0.13
N GLN A 36 4.43 16.75 -0.68
CA GLN A 36 3.67 16.10 -1.74
C GLN A 36 3.64 14.60 -1.51
N LEU A 37 2.45 14.05 -1.47
CA LEU A 37 2.22 12.61 -1.44
C LEU A 37 1.29 12.24 -2.58
N ASP A 38 1.75 11.37 -3.44
CA ASP A 38 0.95 10.71 -4.45
C ASP A 38 0.64 9.28 -4.00
N ILE A 39 -0.63 8.88 -4.09
CA ILE A 39 -1.06 7.52 -3.79
C ILE A 39 -1.79 6.96 -5.01
N GLU A 40 -1.29 5.84 -5.51
CA GLU A 40 -1.94 5.08 -6.58
C GLU A 40 -2.48 3.77 -6.03
N THR A 41 -3.72 3.48 -6.33
CA THR A 41 -4.35 2.21 -5.98
C THR A 41 -4.52 1.37 -7.23
N GLY A 42 -4.00 0.16 -7.22
CA GLY A 42 -4.15 -0.79 -8.31
C GLY A 42 -4.58 -2.15 -7.78
N PRO A 43 -5.60 -2.78 -8.35
CA PRO A 43 -5.89 -4.17 -8.06
C PRO A 43 -4.89 -5.08 -8.79
N THR A 44 -4.43 -6.08 -8.09
CA THR A 44 -3.70 -7.20 -8.68
C THR A 44 -4.48 -8.49 -8.36
N GLY A 45 -5.57 -8.68 -9.09
CA GLY A 45 -6.55 -9.72 -8.78
C GLY A 45 -7.33 -9.36 -7.50
N SER A 46 -7.31 -10.23 -6.51
CA SER A 46 -7.94 -10.00 -5.20
C SER A 46 -7.06 -9.20 -4.22
N ILE A 47 -5.90 -8.71 -4.65
CA ILE A 47 -4.95 -7.97 -3.83
C ILE A 47 -5.05 -6.50 -4.18
N ALA A 48 -5.29 -5.65 -3.19
CA ALA A 48 -5.16 -4.21 -3.33
C ALA A 48 -3.71 -3.79 -3.07
N VAL A 49 -3.14 -2.99 -3.95
CA VAL A 49 -1.81 -2.42 -3.79
C VAL A 49 -1.92 -0.91 -3.72
N LEU A 50 -1.44 -0.32 -2.63
CA LEU A 50 -1.30 1.12 -2.47
C LEU A 50 0.15 1.52 -2.69
N HIS A 51 0.43 2.15 -3.82
CA HIS A 51 1.73 2.76 -4.10
C HIS A 51 1.76 4.18 -3.54
N MET A 52 2.70 4.47 -2.68
CA MET A 52 2.89 5.79 -2.08
C MET A 52 4.21 6.40 -2.54
N ALA A 53 4.17 7.64 -3.01
CA ALA A 53 5.33 8.37 -3.48
C ALA A 53 5.37 9.77 -2.86
N GLY A 54 6.46 10.13 -2.21
CA GLY A 54 6.64 11.44 -1.59
C GLY A 54 6.84 11.39 -0.09
N ASP A 55 6.21 12.30 0.64
CA ASP A 55 6.41 12.48 2.07
C ASP A 55 5.15 12.12 2.86
N ILE A 56 5.30 11.27 3.85
CA ILE A 56 4.26 10.94 4.82
C ILE A 56 4.55 11.73 6.10
N ASP A 57 3.86 12.83 6.27
CA ASP A 57 4.00 13.74 7.41
C ASP A 57 2.63 14.11 8.00
N MET A 58 2.61 15.07 8.92
CA MET A 58 1.38 15.51 9.59
C MET A 58 0.33 16.06 8.62
N LEU A 59 0.76 16.67 7.50
CA LEU A 59 -0.13 17.27 6.52
C LEU A 59 -0.71 16.22 5.56
N THR A 60 0.08 15.22 5.19
CA THR A 60 -0.31 14.16 4.25
C THR A 60 -0.94 12.95 4.94
N LEU A 61 -0.79 12.81 6.26
CA LEU A 61 -1.30 11.69 7.03
C LEU A 61 -2.82 11.44 6.85
N PRO A 62 -3.69 12.47 6.81
CA PRO A 62 -5.11 12.28 6.53
C PRO A 62 -5.37 11.62 5.16
N LEU A 63 -4.55 11.93 4.16
CA LEU A 63 -4.65 11.31 2.84
C LEU A 63 -4.27 9.83 2.89
N VAL A 64 -3.19 9.48 3.60
CA VAL A 64 -2.78 8.09 3.81
C VAL A 64 -3.90 7.30 4.49
N ARG A 65 -4.48 7.86 5.54
CA ARG A 65 -5.60 7.25 6.26
C ARG A 65 -6.81 7.01 5.36
N ALA A 66 -7.21 8.02 4.60
CA ALA A 66 -8.34 7.92 3.69
C ALA A 66 -8.11 6.86 2.60
N ALA A 67 -6.91 6.79 2.03
CA ALA A 67 -6.56 5.80 1.02
C ALA A 67 -6.59 4.37 1.58
N LEU A 68 -6.09 4.16 2.81
CA LEU A 68 -6.13 2.87 3.48
C LEU A 68 -7.57 2.43 3.74
N ILE A 69 -8.43 3.31 4.23
CA ILE A 69 -9.85 3.03 4.48
C ILE A 69 -10.55 2.68 3.16
N THR A 70 -10.36 3.49 2.11
CA THR A 70 -10.95 3.24 0.80
C THR A 70 -10.53 1.88 0.23
N ALA A 71 -9.25 1.52 0.38
CA ALA A 71 -8.77 0.21 -0.05
C ALA A 71 -9.44 -0.93 0.73
N LEU A 72 -9.63 -0.78 2.04
CA LEU A 72 -10.32 -1.78 2.87
C LEU A 72 -11.80 -1.93 2.52
N ASP A 73 -12.46 -0.84 2.14
CA ASP A 73 -13.88 -0.86 1.76
C ASP A 73 -14.14 -1.71 0.51
N THR A 74 -13.14 -1.90 -0.34
CA THR A 74 -13.23 -2.82 -1.48
C THR A 74 -13.17 -4.30 -1.06
N ARG A 75 -12.91 -4.57 0.21
CA ARG A 75 -12.78 -5.93 0.79
C ARG A 75 -11.81 -6.82 0.00
N PRO A 76 -10.57 -6.40 -0.20
CA PRO A 76 -9.59 -7.24 -0.87
C PRO A 76 -9.26 -8.46 0.01
N ALA A 77 -8.74 -9.51 -0.60
CA ALA A 77 -8.21 -10.62 0.17
C ALA A 77 -6.92 -10.21 0.92
N ASP A 78 -6.11 -9.38 0.30
CA ASP A 78 -4.88 -8.83 0.88
C ASP A 78 -4.70 -7.37 0.49
N LEU A 79 -4.06 -6.62 1.36
CA LEU A 79 -3.62 -5.24 1.15
C LEU A 79 -2.10 -5.17 1.24
N VAL A 80 -1.47 -4.65 0.21
CA VAL A 80 -0.03 -4.37 0.16
C VAL A 80 0.17 -2.86 0.09
N VAL A 81 0.98 -2.31 0.98
CA VAL A 81 1.39 -0.90 0.96
C VAL A 81 2.83 -0.84 0.48
N ASP A 82 3.06 -0.16 -0.64
CA ASP A 82 4.37 0.02 -1.24
C ASP A 82 4.94 1.40 -0.89
N LEU A 83 6.06 1.40 -0.17
CA LEU A 83 6.78 2.58 0.29
C LEU A 83 8.07 2.84 -0.50
N SER A 84 8.29 2.16 -1.63
CA SER A 84 9.54 2.24 -2.38
C SER A 84 9.88 3.65 -2.87
N GLU A 85 8.87 4.47 -3.13
CA GLU A 85 9.02 5.86 -3.57
C GLU A 85 8.74 6.89 -2.45
N VAL A 86 8.60 6.45 -1.21
CA VAL A 86 8.46 7.33 -0.05
C VAL A 86 9.84 7.87 0.34
N ARG A 87 9.98 9.19 0.33
CA ARG A 87 11.22 9.89 0.68
C ARG A 87 11.34 10.14 2.18
N PHE A 88 10.23 10.43 2.82
CA PHE A 88 10.15 10.72 4.25
C PHE A 88 8.89 10.09 4.85
N CYS A 89 9.03 9.54 6.04
CA CYS A 89 7.90 9.08 6.82
C CYS A 89 8.08 9.45 8.29
N GLY A 90 7.20 10.28 8.80
CA GLY A 90 7.17 10.64 10.22
C GLY A 90 6.73 9.48 11.10
N VAL A 91 7.01 9.56 12.38
CA VAL A 91 6.67 8.53 13.38
C VAL A 91 5.19 8.15 13.33
N ARG A 92 4.31 9.13 13.21
CA ARG A 92 2.84 8.87 13.13
C ARG A 92 2.45 8.11 11.88
N GLY A 93 3.16 8.29 10.77
CA GLY A 93 2.98 7.49 9.56
C GLY A 93 3.30 6.01 9.81
N PHE A 94 4.43 5.73 10.42
CA PHE A 94 4.79 4.36 10.81
C PHE A 94 3.79 3.75 11.80
N VAL A 95 3.35 4.52 12.78
CA VAL A 95 2.33 4.07 13.75
C VAL A 95 1.01 3.75 13.06
N LEU A 96 0.58 4.57 12.12
CA LEU A 96 -0.64 4.31 11.34
C LEU A 96 -0.52 3.01 10.53
N LEU A 97 0.60 2.82 9.83
CA LEU A 97 0.83 1.61 9.04
C LEU A 97 0.86 0.35 9.91
N ALA A 98 1.44 0.44 11.11
CA ALA A 98 1.43 -0.67 12.07
C ALA A 98 0.01 -0.94 12.62
N ALA A 99 -0.77 0.09 12.90
CA ALA A 99 -2.15 -0.06 13.37
C ALA A 99 -3.03 -0.77 12.33
N MET A 100 -2.75 -0.57 11.04
CA MET A 100 -3.47 -1.24 9.96
C MET A 100 -3.31 -2.77 10.00
N ALA A 101 -2.18 -3.28 10.50
CA ALA A 101 -2.00 -4.72 10.65
C ALA A 101 -3.05 -5.36 11.58
N ARG A 102 -3.45 -4.67 12.62
CA ARG A 102 -4.52 -5.13 13.52
C ARG A 102 -5.90 -5.00 12.89
N THR A 103 -6.15 -3.86 12.25
CA THR A 103 -7.45 -3.60 11.58
C THR A 103 -7.71 -4.60 10.47
N THR A 104 -6.73 -4.86 9.62
CA THR A 104 -6.84 -5.85 8.53
C THR A 104 -7.03 -7.26 9.07
N ALA A 105 -6.28 -7.64 10.11
CA ALA A 105 -6.41 -8.95 10.75
C ALA A 105 -7.83 -9.17 11.31
N SER A 106 -8.43 -8.16 11.94
CA SER A 106 -9.81 -8.26 12.44
C SER A 106 -10.85 -8.38 11.33
N CYS A 107 -10.54 -7.91 10.12
CA CYS A 107 -11.39 -8.03 8.95
C CYS A 107 -11.10 -9.30 8.11
N GLY A 108 -10.14 -10.13 8.52
CA GLY A 108 -9.71 -11.29 7.75
C GLY A 108 -8.96 -10.95 6.46
N ILE A 109 -8.37 -9.75 6.39
CA ILE A 109 -7.61 -9.26 5.25
C ILE A 109 -6.11 -9.41 5.56
N GLY A 110 -5.36 -10.03 4.64
CA GLY A 110 -3.90 -10.09 4.74
C GLY A 110 -3.30 -8.70 4.57
N TYR A 111 -2.17 -8.43 5.24
CA TYR A 111 -1.53 -7.12 5.18
C TYR A 111 -0.02 -7.24 5.12
N ALA A 112 0.59 -6.51 4.21
CA ALA A 112 2.04 -6.45 4.07
C ALA A 112 2.50 -5.05 3.67
N VAL A 113 3.72 -4.71 4.07
CA VAL A 113 4.42 -3.49 3.65
C VAL A 113 5.63 -3.88 2.80
N ALA A 114 5.81 -3.22 1.68
CA ALA A 114 6.89 -3.48 0.75
C ALA A 114 7.73 -2.23 0.49
N GLY A 115 8.98 -2.42 0.09
CA GLY A 115 9.82 -1.36 -0.44
C GLY A 115 10.30 -0.34 0.57
N VAL A 116 10.43 -0.71 1.85
CA VAL A 116 11.03 0.19 2.85
C VAL A 116 12.50 0.42 2.50
N GLY A 117 12.81 1.63 2.04
CA GLY A 117 14.17 1.98 1.64
C GLY A 117 15.15 2.07 2.83
N PRO A 118 16.46 2.01 2.57
CA PRO A 118 17.49 2.05 3.63
C PRO A 118 17.39 3.30 4.52
N HIS A 119 16.99 4.42 3.94
CA HIS A 119 16.85 5.70 4.65
C HIS A 119 15.67 5.71 5.65
N LEU A 120 14.67 4.84 5.47
CA LEU A 120 13.52 4.68 6.36
C LEU A 120 13.64 3.46 7.28
N ASP A 121 14.53 2.54 6.97
CA ASP A 121 14.57 1.21 7.61
C ASP A 121 14.80 1.27 9.12
N ARG A 122 15.68 2.14 9.58
CA ARG A 122 15.95 2.30 11.01
C ARG A 122 14.73 2.78 11.78
N ALA A 123 14.08 3.82 11.27
CA ALA A 123 12.88 4.38 11.88
C ALA A 123 11.70 3.40 11.82
N ALA A 124 11.55 2.71 10.71
CA ALA A 124 10.53 1.68 10.53
C ALA A 124 10.74 0.52 11.52
N THR A 125 11.95 0.02 11.64
CA THR A 125 12.31 -1.07 12.56
C THR A 125 12.02 -0.68 14.01
N GLN A 126 12.35 0.55 14.39
CA GLN A 126 12.07 1.06 15.74
C GLN A 126 10.57 1.22 15.99
N ALA A 127 9.84 1.83 15.06
CA ALA A 127 8.41 2.07 15.19
C ALA A 127 7.58 0.77 15.18
N TRP A 128 8.04 -0.24 14.47
CA TRP A 128 7.34 -1.52 14.32
C TRP A 128 7.90 -2.63 15.25
N SER A 129 8.77 -2.27 16.16
CA SER A 129 9.27 -3.20 17.17
C SER A 129 8.10 -3.82 17.95
N GLY A 130 8.08 -5.14 18.06
CA GLY A 130 7.01 -5.88 18.72
C GLY A 130 5.70 -6.01 17.93
N GLN A 131 5.64 -5.48 16.73
CA GLN A 131 4.48 -5.62 15.83
C GLN A 131 4.67 -6.80 14.88
N ARG A 132 3.60 -7.56 14.64
CA ARG A 132 3.59 -8.60 13.59
C ARG A 132 3.26 -7.95 12.24
N LEU A 133 4.24 -7.36 11.63
CA LEU A 133 4.12 -6.72 10.32
C LEU A 133 4.96 -7.47 9.30
N HIS A 134 4.31 -7.97 8.26
CA HIS A 134 5.01 -8.63 7.15
C HIS A 134 5.66 -7.57 6.26
N ARG A 135 6.97 -7.64 6.16
CA ARG A 135 7.80 -6.74 5.34
C ARG A 135 8.42 -7.50 4.18
N HIS A 136 8.38 -6.88 3.01
CA HIS A 136 8.97 -7.44 1.80
C HIS A 136 9.86 -6.42 1.11
N PRO A 137 10.92 -6.84 0.41
CA PRO A 137 11.85 -5.92 -0.25
C PRO A 137 11.19 -5.12 -1.37
N HIS A 138 10.19 -5.67 -2.03
CA HIS A 138 9.44 -5.01 -3.10
C HIS A 138 8.04 -5.59 -3.25
N THR A 139 7.17 -4.88 -3.95
CA THR A 139 5.75 -5.23 -4.13
C THR A 139 5.55 -6.62 -4.73
N ALA A 140 6.33 -6.99 -5.75
CA ALA A 140 6.21 -8.31 -6.36
C ALA A 140 6.46 -9.45 -5.38
N ALA A 141 7.42 -9.31 -4.45
CA ALA A 141 7.67 -10.28 -3.39
C ALA A 141 6.49 -10.36 -2.41
N ALA A 142 5.92 -9.21 -2.03
CA ALA A 142 4.75 -9.15 -1.17
C ALA A 142 3.54 -9.86 -1.80
N VAL A 143 3.22 -9.54 -3.05
CA VAL A 143 2.11 -10.15 -3.80
C VAL A 143 2.30 -11.66 -3.95
N THR A 144 3.52 -12.11 -4.21
CA THR A 144 3.82 -13.55 -4.31
C THR A 144 3.65 -14.25 -2.98
N ALA A 145 4.07 -13.63 -1.88
CA ALA A 145 3.94 -14.20 -0.54
C ALA A 145 2.47 -14.32 -0.11
N THR A 146 1.65 -13.30 -0.36
CA THR A 146 0.22 -13.30 -0.04
C THR A 146 -0.53 -14.38 -0.83
N ARG A 147 -0.28 -14.50 -2.13
CA ARG A 147 -0.87 -15.56 -2.97
C ARG A 147 -0.53 -16.96 -2.47
N ARG A 148 0.70 -17.19 -2.02
CA ARG A 148 1.11 -18.48 -1.43
C ARG A 148 0.39 -18.74 -0.10
N GLY A 149 0.20 -17.72 0.72
CA GLY A 149 -0.55 -17.79 1.97
C GLY A 149 -2.01 -18.19 1.72
N GLN A 150 -2.67 -17.56 0.75
CA GLN A 150 -4.03 -17.90 0.35
C GLN A 150 -4.18 -19.32 -0.18
N ALA A 151 -3.23 -19.78 -1.00
CA ALA A 151 -3.25 -21.15 -1.52
C ALA A 151 -3.16 -22.20 -0.41
N ARG A 152 -2.38 -21.92 0.64
CA ARG A 152 -2.27 -22.82 1.81
C ARG A 152 -3.51 -22.80 2.70
N ALA A 153 -4.19 -21.67 2.81
CA ALA A 153 -5.39 -21.53 3.62
C ALA A 153 -6.63 -22.21 3.01
N ARG A 154 -6.59 -22.55 1.71
CA ARG A 154 -7.68 -23.20 0.98
C ARG A 154 -7.56 -24.73 0.95
N VAL A 155 -6.51 -25.30 1.49
CA VAL A 155 -6.26 -26.74 1.64
C VAL A 155 -6.58 -27.19 3.05
#